data_f4fac3e9d79a3285efce99b0dfec4e23
#
_entry.id   f4fac3e9d79a3285efce99b0dfec4e23
#
_cell.length_a   1.000
_cell.length_b   1.000
_cell.length_c   1.000
_cell.angle_alpha   90.00
_cell.angle_beta   90.00
_cell.angle_gamma   90.00
#
_symmetry.space_group_name_H-M   'P 1'
#
loop_
_entity.id
_entity.type
_entity.pdbx_description
1 polymer ?
#
loop_
_entity_poly.entity_id
_entity_poly.type
_entity_poly.pdbx_seq_one_letter_code
_entity_poly.pdbx_strand_id
1 'polypeptide(L)'
;VVSTQYFQEALKGKTFFSDIMPSPVPIENEFGELELGLPTMFVSNQITSEKMEVLGVLVYRLDVNELIKLIIPMKATETGEIYLINKEGFMLTKSRFTENLKESGIIKKRTPLELKMTNPKTGNLTLAVQQCLKGQEGYNETGYLDYRGVSVIGYWTWLPYLNWGLIAEINVDEACNEV
;
A
#
# COMPACT_ATOMS: atom_id res chain seq x y z
N VAL A 1 -17.70 -9.03 13.34
CA VAL A 1 -16.93 -10.06 12.61
C VAL A 1 -17.81 -10.74 11.57
N VAL A 2 -18.99 -11.24 11.94
CA VAL A 2 -19.90 -11.99 11.02
C VAL A 2 -20.31 -11.17 9.79
N SER A 3 -20.39 -9.85 9.89
CA SER A 3 -20.76 -8.91 8.81
C SER A 3 -19.59 -8.48 7.93
N THR A 4 -18.36 -8.88 8.24
CA THR A 4 -17.18 -8.47 7.46
C THR A 4 -17.09 -9.25 6.14
N GLN A 5 -16.59 -8.58 5.10
CA GLN A 5 -16.45 -9.18 3.77
C GLN A 5 -15.63 -10.47 3.79
N TYR A 6 -14.48 -10.49 4.47
CA TYR A 6 -13.62 -11.67 4.55
C TYR A 6 -14.32 -12.87 5.20
N PHE A 7 -15.22 -12.64 6.15
CA PHE A 7 -16.02 -13.72 6.77
C PHE A 7 -17.09 -14.25 5.80
N GLN A 8 -17.82 -13.35 5.14
CA GLN A 8 -18.89 -13.71 4.21
C GLN A 8 -18.36 -14.45 2.97
N GLU A 9 -17.20 -14.02 2.43
CA GLU A 9 -16.59 -14.69 1.27
C GLU A 9 -16.06 -16.09 1.63
N ALA A 10 -15.48 -16.26 2.83
CA ALA A 10 -15.04 -17.56 3.30
C ALA A 10 -16.20 -18.56 3.41
N LEU A 11 -17.38 -18.14 3.86
CA LEU A 11 -18.56 -19.00 3.94
C LEU A 11 -19.01 -19.54 2.57
N LYS A 12 -18.62 -18.89 1.47
CA LYS A 12 -18.89 -19.36 0.09
C LYS A 12 -17.92 -20.46 -0.38
N GLY A 13 -17.00 -20.91 0.47
CA GLY A 13 -16.06 -21.98 0.17
C GLY A 13 -14.81 -21.55 -0.57
N LYS A 14 -14.51 -20.26 -0.61
CA LYS A 14 -13.33 -19.72 -1.28
C LYS A 14 -12.35 -19.18 -0.26
N THR A 15 -11.05 -19.42 -0.48
CA THR A 15 -10.02 -18.63 0.21
C THR A 15 -10.14 -17.19 -0.24
N PHE A 16 -10.30 -16.30 0.72
CA PHE A 16 -10.45 -14.87 0.45
C PHE A 16 -9.30 -14.09 1.07
N PHE A 17 -8.74 -13.16 0.29
CA PHE A 17 -7.75 -12.18 0.71
C PHE A 17 -8.41 -10.81 0.74
N SER A 18 -8.39 -10.15 1.90
CA SER A 18 -8.89 -8.78 1.97
C SER A 18 -7.90 -7.80 1.33
N ASP A 19 -8.40 -6.62 0.94
CA ASP A 19 -7.52 -5.47 0.72
C ASP A 19 -6.79 -5.11 2.02
N ILE A 20 -5.67 -4.35 1.90
CA ILE A 20 -5.05 -3.73 3.07
C ILE A 20 -6.00 -2.65 3.60
N MET A 21 -6.39 -2.79 4.87
CA MET A 21 -7.38 -1.95 5.52
C MET A 21 -6.94 -1.55 6.93
N PRO A 22 -7.51 -0.49 7.51
CA PRO A 22 -7.28 -0.17 8.91
C PRO A 22 -7.75 -1.32 9.81
N SER A 23 -6.92 -1.76 10.76
CA SER A 23 -7.29 -2.80 11.72
C SER A 23 -8.51 -2.39 12.53
N PRO A 24 -9.56 -3.22 12.58
CA PRO A 24 -10.75 -2.96 13.40
C PRO A 24 -10.52 -3.20 14.90
N VAL A 25 -9.37 -3.72 15.28
CA VAL A 25 -8.95 -3.97 16.66
C VAL A 25 -7.56 -3.39 16.90
N PRO A 26 -7.22 -2.99 18.14
CA PRO A 26 -5.87 -2.57 18.47
C PRO A 26 -4.88 -3.72 18.21
N ILE A 27 -3.77 -3.40 17.55
CA ILE A 27 -2.64 -4.32 17.31
C ILE A 27 -1.34 -3.61 17.67
N GLU A 28 -0.30 -4.36 17.96
CA GLU A 28 1.01 -3.80 18.30
C GLU A 28 1.63 -3.09 17.09
N ASN A 29 2.12 -1.88 17.34
CA ASN A 29 2.93 -1.11 16.40
C ASN A 29 4.42 -1.51 16.51
N GLU A 30 5.29 -0.84 15.75
CA GLU A 30 6.74 -1.09 15.74
C GLU A 30 7.44 -0.81 17.10
N PHE A 31 6.76 -0.15 18.03
CA PHE A 31 7.25 0.17 19.39
C PHE A 31 6.65 -0.75 20.46
N GLY A 32 5.82 -1.74 20.09
CA GLY A 32 5.14 -2.63 21.02
C GLY A 32 3.89 -2.02 21.68
N GLU A 33 3.41 -0.89 21.19
CA GLU A 33 2.21 -0.22 21.71
C GLU A 33 0.97 -0.66 20.94
N LEU A 34 -0.15 -0.83 21.64
CA LEU A 34 -1.43 -1.15 21.02
C LEU A 34 -2.02 0.07 20.32
N GLU A 35 -2.21 -0.02 19.01
CA GLU A 35 -2.76 1.05 18.18
C GLU A 35 -3.90 0.55 17.31
N LEU A 36 -5.00 1.34 17.23
CA LEU A 36 -6.13 1.07 16.36
C LEU A 36 -5.89 1.62 14.96
N GLY A 37 -6.37 0.90 13.95
CA GLY A 37 -6.34 1.38 12.56
C GLY A 37 -4.99 1.21 11.86
N LEU A 38 -4.07 0.42 12.42
CA LEU A 38 -2.86 0.02 11.71
C LEU A 38 -3.20 -0.78 10.44
N PRO A 39 -2.41 -0.63 9.35
CA PRO A 39 -2.61 -1.39 8.14
C PRO A 39 -2.58 -2.88 8.41
N THR A 40 -3.60 -3.58 7.97
CA THR A 40 -3.71 -5.03 8.14
C THR A 40 -4.40 -5.67 6.94
N MET A 41 -4.14 -6.95 6.74
CA MET A 41 -4.76 -7.78 5.71
C MET A 41 -5.23 -9.09 6.35
N PHE A 42 -6.34 -9.62 5.89
CA PHE A 42 -6.89 -10.88 6.37
C PHE A 42 -6.93 -11.91 5.25
N VAL A 43 -6.59 -13.14 5.60
CA VAL A 43 -6.85 -14.32 4.78
C VAL A 43 -7.89 -15.15 5.52
N SER A 44 -8.91 -15.59 4.83
CA SER A 44 -9.97 -16.39 5.43
C SER A 44 -10.37 -17.56 4.56
N ASN A 45 -10.79 -18.65 5.22
CA ASN A 45 -11.33 -19.83 4.58
C ASN A 45 -12.35 -20.51 5.50
N GLN A 46 -13.28 -21.27 4.93
CA GLN A 46 -14.19 -22.08 5.74
C GLN A 46 -13.48 -23.31 6.32
N ILE A 47 -13.94 -23.73 7.48
CA ILE A 47 -13.62 -25.01 8.09
C ILE A 47 -14.80 -25.94 7.87
N THR A 48 -14.57 -27.10 7.28
CA THR A 48 -15.63 -28.09 7.02
C THR A 48 -15.37 -29.40 7.77
N SER A 49 -16.45 -30.13 8.09
CA SER A 49 -16.40 -31.51 8.54
C SER A 49 -16.01 -32.45 7.39
N GLU A 50 -15.74 -33.71 7.70
CA GLU A 50 -15.57 -34.76 6.68
C GLU A 50 -16.78 -34.92 5.76
N LYS A 51 -17.96 -34.51 6.23
CA LYS A 51 -19.22 -34.52 5.47
C LYS A 51 -19.46 -33.23 4.69
N MET A 52 -18.45 -32.35 4.59
CA MET A 52 -18.53 -31.05 3.91
C MET A 52 -19.51 -30.04 4.56
N GLU A 53 -19.91 -30.25 5.81
CA GLU A 53 -20.70 -29.29 6.56
C GLU A 53 -19.81 -28.17 7.09
N VAL A 54 -20.21 -26.90 6.93
CA VAL A 54 -19.45 -25.76 7.41
C VAL A 54 -19.48 -25.68 8.92
N LEU A 55 -18.36 -25.86 9.57
CA LEU A 55 -18.17 -25.79 11.02
C LEU A 55 -17.84 -24.37 11.49
N GLY A 56 -17.20 -23.58 10.63
CA GLY A 56 -16.76 -22.23 10.98
C GLY A 56 -15.91 -21.59 9.90
N VAL A 57 -15.32 -20.44 10.22
CA VAL A 57 -14.38 -19.71 9.35
C VAL A 57 -13.08 -19.51 10.10
N LEU A 58 -11.98 -19.95 9.50
CA LEU A 58 -10.63 -19.59 9.92
C LEU A 58 -10.28 -18.22 9.33
N VAL A 59 -9.89 -17.28 10.18
CA VAL A 59 -9.40 -15.97 9.77
C VAL A 59 -7.99 -15.79 10.29
N TYR A 60 -7.05 -15.54 9.39
CA TYR A 60 -5.67 -15.26 9.71
C TYR A 60 -5.34 -13.81 9.35
N ARG A 61 -4.76 -13.08 10.28
CA ARG A 61 -4.29 -11.71 10.05
C ARG A 61 -2.83 -11.76 9.58
N LEU A 62 -2.59 -11.17 8.42
CA LEU A 62 -1.25 -10.99 7.88
C LEU A 62 -0.63 -9.69 8.39
N ASP A 63 0.65 -9.74 8.75
CA ASP A 63 1.44 -8.55 8.96
C ASP A 63 1.81 -7.95 7.60
N VAL A 64 1.23 -6.78 7.33
CA VAL A 64 1.43 -6.07 6.07
C VAL A 64 2.86 -5.61 5.90
N ASN A 65 3.55 -5.25 6.99
CA ASN A 65 4.94 -4.80 6.92
C ASN A 65 5.86 -5.94 6.47
N GLU A 66 5.66 -7.15 7.00
CA GLU A 66 6.44 -8.32 6.58
C GLU A 66 6.16 -8.70 5.12
N LEU A 67 4.89 -8.62 4.69
CA LEU A 67 4.53 -8.85 3.29
C LEU A 67 5.21 -7.83 2.35
N ILE A 68 5.20 -6.56 2.73
CA ILE A 68 5.81 -5.47 1.94
C ILE A 68 7.32 -5.64 1.81
N LYS A 69 8.03 -6.05 2.86
CA LYS A 69 9.47 -6.34 2.81
C LYS A 69 9.85 -7.41 1.78
N LEU A 70 8.94 -8.34 1.49
CA LEU A 70 9.16 -9.36 0.46
C LEU A 70 9.01 -8.81 -0.97
N ILE A 71 8.19 -7.77 -1.14
CA ILE A 71 7.86 -7.20 -2.46
C ILE A 71 8.82 -6.07 -2.82
N ILE A 72 9.22 -5.28 -1.83
CA ILE A 72 10.06 -4.09 -2.01
C ILE A 72 11.48 -4.37 -1.51
N PRO A 73 12.44 -4.52 -2.42
CA PRO A 73 13.83 -4.68 -2.03
C PRO A 73 14.35 -3.40 -1.35
N MET A 74 15.34 -3.58 -0.48
CA MET A 74 15.94 -2.48 0.30
C MET A 74 16.62 -1.43 -0.60
N LYS A 75 16.71 -0.20 -0.05
CA LYS A 75 17.32 1.02 -0.58
C LYS A 75 18.51 0.80 -1.52
N ALA A 76 18.38 1.24 -2.78
CA ALA A 76 19.50 1.31 -3.70
C ALA A 76 20.07 2.73 -3.85
N THR A 77 19.32 3.79 -3.47
CA THR A 77 19.66 5.21 -3.76
C THR A 77 19.30 6.11 -2.58
N GLU A 78 19.72 7.38 -2.59
CA GLU A 78 19.47 8.35 -1.53
C GLU A 78 18.02 8.84 -1.53
N THR A 79 17.47 9.17 -2.70
CA THR A 79 16.10 9.71 -2.84
C THR A 79 15.11 8.73 -3.45
N GLY A 80 15.59 7.62 -4.02
CA GLY A 80 14.74 6.61 -4.64
C GLY A 80 13.80 5.96 -3.66
N GLU A 81 12.56 5.77 -4.06
CA GLU A 81 11.52 5.13 -3.28
C GLU A 81 10.71 4.17 -4.14
N ILE A 82 10.42 2.98 -3.60
CA ILE A 82 9.47 2.04 -4.18
C ILE A 82 8.30 1.95 -3.21
N TYR A 83 7.10 2.11 -3.71
CA TYR A 83 5.91 2.09 -2.87
C TYR A 83 4.72 1.42 -3.58
N LEU A 84 3.77 0.99 -2.77
CA LEU A 84 2.51 0.42 -3.22
C LEU A 84 1.37 1.41 -2.99
N ILE A 85 0.39 1.37 -3.89
CA ILE A 85 -0.86 2.12 -3.77
C ILE A 85 -2.07 1.20 -3.90
N ASN A 86 -3.17 1.58 -3.26
CA ASN A 86 -4.46 0.95 -3.47
C ASN A 86 -5.22 1.59 -4.65
N LYS A 87 -6.38 1.03 -4.98
CA LYS A 87 -7.26 1.50 -6.07
C LYS A 87 -7.82 2.92 -5.89
N GLU A 88 -7.81 3.45 -4.66
CA GLU A 88 -8.21 4.82 -4.35
C GLU A 88 -7.03 5.81 -4.44
N GLY A 89 -5.82 5.35 -4.70
CA GLY A 89 -4.61 6.14 -4.79
C GLY A 89 -4.00 6.51 -3.44
N PHE A 90 -4.29 5.74 -2.38
CA PHE A 90 -3.60 5.87 -1.10
C PHE A 90 -2.35 4.98 -1.07
N MET A 91 -1.28 5.49 -0.49
CA MET A 91 -0.07 4.72 -0.24
C MET A 91 -0.35 3.60 0.76
N LEU A 92 0.18 2.41 0.48
CA LEU A 92 0.05 1.21 1.32
C LEU A 92 1.33 0.92 2.12
N THR A 93 2.44 1.53 1.73
CA THR A 93 3.77 1.34 2.32
C THR A 93 4.15 2.48 3.25
N LYS A 94 5.13 2.25 4.13
CA LYS A 94 5.75 3.32 4.90
C LYS A 94 6.74 4.07 4.00
N SER A 95 6.48 5.36 3.74
CA SER A 95 7.41 6.21 3.00
C SER A 95 8.67 6.46 3.82
N ARG A 96 9.80 6.50 3.12
CA ARG A 96 11.08 6.95 3.68
C ARG A 96 11.06 8.42 4.12
N PHE A 97 10.14 9.21 3.58
CA PHE A 97 9.97 10.64 3.86
C PHE A 97 8.89 10.91 4.92
N THR A 98 8.47 9.87 5.68
CA THR A 98 7.37 9.97 6.65
C THR A 98 7.53 11.14 7.62
N GLU A 99 8.73 11.39 8.15
CA GLU A 99 8.95 12.45 9.13
C GLU A 99 8.83 13.84 8.46
N ASN A 100 9.40 14.04 7.28
CA ASN A 100 9.24 15.30 6.54
C ASN A 100 7.76 15.59 6.19
N LEU A 101 6.99 14.54 5.88
CA LEU A 101 5.57 14.66 5.59
C LEU A 101 4.74 15.02 6.83
N LYS A 102 5.14 14.55 8.02
CA LYS A 102 4.55 14.96 9.30
C LYS A 102 4.87 16.42 9.62
N GLU A 103 6.13 16.81 9.50
CA GLU A 103 6.59 18.18 9.75
C GLU A 103 5.90 19.20 8.85
N SER A 104 5.67 18.85 7.59
CA SER A 104 4.93 19.67 6.62
C SER A 104 3.40 19.62 6.80
N GLY A 105 2.88 18.78 7.69
CA GLY A 105 1.45 18.64 7.96
C GLY A 105 0.65 17.91 6.88
N ILE A 106 1.31 17.26 5.94
CA ILE A 106 0.66 16.47 4.87
C ILE A 106 0.01 15.21 5.45
N ILE A 107 0.65 14.60 6.43
CA ILE A 107 0.11 13.46 7.18
C ILE A 107 0.15 13.75 8.68
N LYS A 108 -0.69 13.05 9.46
CA LYS A 108 -0.72 13.21 10.93
C LYS A 108 0.09 12.14 11.63
N LYS A 109 -0.01 10.89 11.19
CA LYS A 109 0.58 9.75 11.89
C LYS A 109 1.49 8.92 11.00
N ARG A 110 0.99 8.48 9.85
CA ARG A 110 1.66 7.50 8.99
C ARG A 110 1.32 7.70 7.52
N THR A 111 2.15 7.22 6.61
CA THR A 111 1.86 7.23 5.18
C THR A 111 0.88 6.13 4.77
N PRO A 112 0.97 4.87 5.28
CA PRO A 112 0.04 3.84 4.87
C PRO A 112 -1.41 4.20 5.22
N LEU A 113 -2.29 4.16 4.20
CA LEU A 113 -3.72 4.44 4.27
C LEU A 113 -4.12 5.88 4.67
N GLU A 114 -3.15 6.77 4.93
CA GLU A 114 -3.39 8.18 5.23
C GLU A 114 -2.93 9.09 4.10
N LEU A 115 -1.77 8.79 3.48
CA LEU A 115 -1.23 9.59 2.40
C LEU A 115 -1.93 9.28 1.08
N LYS A 116 -2.71 10.24 0.57
CA LYS A 116 -3.22 10.20 -0.80
C LYS A 116 -2.17 10.76 -1.74
N MET A 117 -1.85 10.01 -2.80
CA MET A 117 -0.77 10.30 -3.72
C MET A 117 -1.13 11.42 -4.70
N THR A 118 -1.31 12.62 -4.16
CA THR A 118 -1.68 13.82 -4.92
C THR A 118 -0.51 14.78 -5.07
N ASN A 119 -0.42 15.40 -6.24
CA ASN A 119 0.49 16.51 -6.48
C ASN A 119 0.02 17.73 -5.63
N PRO A 120 0.85 18.26 -4.73
CA PRO A 120 0.45 19.33 -3.82
C PRO A 120 0.13 20.65 -4.52
N LYS A 121 0.62 20.87 -5.75
CA LYS A 121 0.33 22.10 -6.52
C LYS A 121 -1.03 22.06 -7.20
N THR A 122 -1.48 20.88 -7.62
CA THR A 122 -2.71 20.75 -8.42
C THR A 122 -3.85 20.07 -7.65
N GLY A 123 -3.55 19.36 -6.58
CA GLY A 123 -4.51 18.52 -5.84
C GLY A 123 -4.93 17.24 -6.56
N ASN A 124 -4.49 17.04 -7.80
CA ASN A 124 -4.78 15.83 -8.56
C ASN A 124 -3.81 14.71 -8.18
N LEU A 125 -4.19 13.45 -8.43
CA LEU A 125 -3.25 12.34 -8.32
C LEU A 125 -1.98 12.61 -9.13
N THR A 126 -0.82 12.11 -8.68
CA THR A 126 0.43 12.23 -9.44
C THR A 126 0.34 11.49 -10.77
N LEU A 127 1.20 11.82 -11.73
CA LEU A 127 1.19 11.21 -13.06
C LEU A 127 1.27 9.66 -12.98
N ALA A 128 2.26 9.15 -12.26
CA ALA A 128 2.46 7.70 -12.11
C ALA A 128 1.21 7.01 -11.56
N VAL A 129 0.60 7.58 -10.51
CA VAL A 129 -0.62 7.04 -9.90
C VAL A 129 -1.79 7.06 -10.86
N GLN A 130 -2.00 8.15 -11.61
CA GLN A 130 -3.07 8.24 -12.59
C GLN A 130 -2.97 7.17 -13.68
N GLN A 131 -1.76 6.92 -14.21
CA GLN A 131 -1.54 5.92 -15.25
C GLN A 131 -1.64 4.50 -14.68
N CYS A 132 -1.06 4.27 -13.50
CA CYS A 132 -1.10 3.00 -12.82
C CYS A 132 -2.55 2.55 -12.53
N LEU A 133 -3.42 3.45 -12.04
CA LEU A 133 -4.83 3.17 -11.77
C LEU A 133 -5.67 2.88 -13.03
N LYS A 134 -5.19 3.27 -14.21
CA LYS A 134 -5.78 2.88 -15.49
C LYS A 134 -5.33 1.48 -15.94
N GLY A 135 -4.53 0.79 -15.14
CA GLY A 135 -3.92 -0.50 -15.49
C GLY A 135 -2.79 -0.38 -16.51
N GLN A 136 -2.24 0.82 -16.70
CA GLN A 136 -1.17 1.08 -17.64
C GLN A 136 0.18 0.88 -16.94
N GLU A 137 1.04 0.07 -17.54
CA GLU A 137 2.45 0.00 -17.22
C GLU A 137 3.21 1.05 -18.02
N GLY A 138 4.21 1.69 -17.39
CA GLY A 138 4.98 2.70 -18.09
C GLY A 138 6.05 3.35 -17.22
N TYR A 139 6.73 4.32 -17.81
CA TYR A 139 7.74 5.11 -17.15
C TYR A 139 7.73 6.56 -17.65
N ASN A 140 8.39 7.45 -16.92
CA ASN A 140 8.67 8.81 -17.34
C ASN A 140 10.10 9.16 -16.97
N GLU A 141 10.88 9.53 -17.97
CA GLU A 141 12.30 9.90 -17.85
C GLU A 141 12.56 11.41 -17.99
N THR A 142 11.52 12.18 -18.29
CA THR A 142 11.62 13.63 -18.48
C THR A 142 11.31 14.44 -17.22
N GLY A 143 10.80 13.77 -16.19
CA GLY A 143 10.44 14.35 -14.91
C GLY A 143 8.98 14.77 -14.78
N TYR A 144 8.40 14.52 -13.59
CA TYR A 144 7.08 14.97 -13.15
C TYR A 144 7.08 15.21 -11.64
N LEU A 145 6.09 15.94 -11.14
CA LEU A 145 5.99 16.22 -9.71
C LEU A 145 5.33 15.05 -8.97
N ASP A 146 6.01 14.55 -7.95
CA ASP A 146 5.50 13.54 -7.04
C ASP A 146 4.56 14.11 -5.97
N TYR A 147 4.20 13.29 -4.99
CA TYR A 147 3.33 13.65 -3.86
C TYR A 147 3.98 14.64 -2.87
N ARG A 148 5.29 14.85 -2.93
CA ARG A 148 6.03 15.86 -2.17
C ARG A 148 6.13 17.19 -2.94
N GLY A 149 5.78 17.19 -4.22
CA GLY A 149 6.00 18.31 -5.14
C GLY A 149 7.43 18.40 -5.65
N VAL A 150 8.21 17.33 -5.56
CA VAL A 150 9.58 17.19 -6.05
C VAL A 150 9.54 16.62 -7.46
N SER A 151 10.46 17.05 -8.33
CA SER A 151 10.60 16.50 -9.68
C SER A 151 11.29 15.14 -9.62
N VAL A 152 10.63 14.11 -10.13
CA VAL A 152 11.08 12.71 -10.13
C VAL A 152 10.97 12.11 -11.52
N ILE A 153 11.83 11.15 -11.82
CA ILE A 153 11.60 10.17 -12.87
C ILE A 153 11.08 8.89 -12.23
N GLY A 154 10.33 8.09 -12.96
CA GLY A 154 9.75 6.92 -12.34
C GLY A 154 9.16 5.91 -13.32
N TYR A 155 8.88 4.74 -12.75
CA TYR A 155 8.24 3.61 -13.39
C TYR A 155 7.02 3.20 -12.57
N TRP A 156 5.97 2.68 -13.22
CA TRP A 156 4.76 2.20 -12.57
C TRP A 156 4.18 0.99 -13.28
N THR A 157 3.55 0.11 -12.50
CA THR A 157 2.80 -1.03 -13.01
C THR A 157 1.65 -1.40 -12.07
N TRP A 158 0.56 -1.90 -12.61
CA TRP A 158 -0.56 -2.41 -11.84
C TRP A 158 -0.40 -3.91 -11.60
N LEU A 159 -0.60 -4.35 -10.35
CA LEU A 159 -0.54 -5.75 -9.93
C LEU A 159 -1.96 -6.29 -9.78
N PRO A 160 -2.56 -6.88 -10.84
CA PRO A 160 -4.00 -7.18 -10.87
C PRO A 160 -4.43 -8.22 -9.84
N TYR A 161 -3.56 -9.16 -9.49
CA TYR A 161 -3.87 -10.20 -8.50
C TYR A 161 -3.96 -9.66 -7.06
N LEU A 162 -3.29 -8.56 -6.77
CA LEU A 162 -3.26 -7.90 -5.47
C LEU A 162 -4.17 -6.67 -5.41
N ASN A 163 -4.65 -6.19 -6.56
CA ASN A 163 -5.33 -4.90 -6.68
C ASN A 163 -4.48 -3.72 -6.19
N TRP A 164 -3.17 -3.76 -6.46
CA TRP A 164 -2.23 -2.75 -6.05
C TRP A 164 -1.47 -2.17 -7.24
N GLY A 165 -1.11 -0.91 -7.14
CA GLY A 165 -0.11 -0.30 -8.00
C GLY A 165 1.25 -0.36 -7.34
N LEU A 166 2.28 -0.72 -8.11
CA LEU A 166 3.69 -0.60 -7.74
C LEU A 166 4.26 0.59 -8.48
N ILE A 167 4.91 1.49 -7.73
CA ILE A 167 5.55 2.69 -8.29
C ILE A 167 6.96 2.79 -7.73
N ALA A 168 7.92 3.09 -8.60
CA ALA A 168 9.31 3.37 -8.26
C ALA A 168 9.68 4.75 -8.78
N GLU A 169 10.20 5.60 -7.92
CA GLU A 169 10.56 6.98 -8.24
C GLU A 169 11.92 7.34 -7.67
N ILE A 170 12.66 8.23 -8.36
CA ILE A 170 13.92 8.83 -7.89
C ILE A 170 13.92 10.30 -8.29
N ASN A 171 14.48 11.16 -7.46
CA ASN A 171 14.63 12.57 -7.78
C ASN A 171 15.46 12.77 -9.08
N VAL A 172 15.01 13.69 -9.94
CA VAL A 172 15.71 14.01 -11.19
C VAL A 172 17.16 14.43 -10.91
N ASP A 173 17.38 15.24 -9.88
CA ASP A 173 18.71 15.74 -9.53
C ASP A 173 19.69 14.60 -9.18
N GLU A 174 19.24 13.57 -8.45
CA GLU A 174 20.05 12.40 -8.16
C GLU A 174 20.33 11.59 -9.42
N ALA A 175 19.27 11.27 -10.18
CA ALA A 175 19.38 10.45 -11.38
C ALA A 175 20.30 11.08 -12.46
N CYS A 176 20.39 12.42 -12.53
CA CYS A 176 21.23 13.12 -13.49
C CYS A 176 22.66 13.35 -12.99
N ASN A 177 22.94 13.25 -11.69
CA ASN A 177 24.27 13.47 -11.13
C ASN A 177 25.14 12.20 -11.11
N GLU A 178 24.61 11.05 -11.42
CA GLU A 178 25.34 9.77 -11.53
C GLU A 178 25.87 9.48 -12.95
N VAL A 179 25.83 10.46 -13.87
CA VAL A 179 26.33 10.33 -15.26
C VAL A 179 27.62 11.10 -15.47
#